data_b312a57a217ef85a645206a4c9f8a76b
#
_entry.id   b312a57a217ef85a645206a4c9f8a76b
#
_cell.length_a   1.000
_cell.length_b   1.000
_cell.length_c   1.000
_cell.angle_alpha   90.00
_cell.angle_beta   90.00
_cell.angle_gamma   90.00
#
_symmetry.space_group_name_H-M   'P 1'
#
loop_
_entity.id
_entity.type
_entity.pdbx_description
1 polymer ?
#
loop_
_entity_poly.entity_id
_entity_poly.type
_entity_poly.pdbx_seq_one_letter_code
_entity_poly.pdbx_strand_id
1 'polypeptide(L)'
;MLDSSTFSDISQNDLTIGAGFRFGDRGTQTSRTIMLSELTSLFDVIGSNGSSADYTNAIVDDNVLGKQTYSNRRLTNQRLRELYGLDPDLPLFRVLRRLWDIDRSGHGLLAILCSLSRDPLLRSTAAHVLGLSIGMDLLRGPFLESIRYGVGSRLNDSIIDKVARNAGSSWSQSGHLHGRTRKTRCRAKTTFGPVAMALWMGSLEGLSGEELLRCRWLQVLDVSQGELIDLIFQARQARLLSANIGGGVVDIDVSILDRFSSGV
;
A
#
# COMPACT_ATOMS: atom_id res chain seq x y z
N MET A 1 0.41 17.21 13.48
CA MET A 1 1.08 17.38 12.19
C MET A 1 1.97 16.16 12.02
N LEU A 2 1.76 15.35 10.98
CA LEU A 2 2.64 14.20 10.72
C LEU A 2 4.01 14.75 10.36
N ASP A 3 5.05 14.28 11.02
CA ASP A 3 6.42 14.64 10.70
C ASP A 3 6.78 14.05 9.33
N SER A 4 7.46 14.83 8.50
CA SER A 4 7.93 14.38 7.17
C SER A 4 8.86 13.15 7.25
N SER A 5 9.47 12.89 8.40
CA SER A 5 10.28 11.71 8.67
C SER A 5 9.46 10.41 8.80
N THR A 6 8.14 10.49 9.08
CA THR A 6 7.31 9.32 9.45
C THR A 6 7.36 8.18 8.43
N PHE A 7 7.43 8.49 7.12
CA PHE A 7 7.50 7.48 6.05
C PHE A 7 8.88 7.35 5.38
N SER A 8 9.82 8.27 5.66
CA SER A 8 11.20 8.17 5.16
C SER A 8 11.97 7.06 5.87
N ASP A 9 11.64 6.79 7.14
CA ASP A 9 12.41 5.97 8.06
C ASP A 9 11.73 4.62 8.35
N ILE A 10 11.13 4.00 7.32
CA ILE A 10 10.66 2.60 7.45
C ILE A 10 11.86 1.75 7.84
N SER A 11 11.71 0.96 8.90
CA SER A 11 12.77 0.10 9.42
C SER A 11 13.23 -0.88 8.34
N GLN A 12 14.49 -0.76 7.94
CA GLN A 12 15.15 -1.69 7.03
C GLN A 12 15.82 -2.78 7.87
N ASN A 13 15.08 -3.84 8.15
CA ASN A 13 15.53 -5.01 8.88
C ASN A 13 15.27 -6.30 8.08
N ASP A 14 15.74 -7.43 8.57
CA ASP A 14 15.61 -8.72 7.88
C ASP A 14 14.15 -9.12 7.66
N LEU A 15 13.24 -8.75 8.57
CA LEU A 15 11.81 -9.06 8.45
C LEU A 15 11.15 -8.24 7.34
N THR A 16 11.39 -6.93 7.28
CA THR A 16 10.82 -6.07 6.23
C THR A 16 11.40 -6.40 4.86
N ILE A 17 12.72 -6.67 4.77
CA ILE A 17 13.37 -7.09 3.53
C ILE A 17 12.83 -8.45 3.09
N GLY A 18 12.80 -9.44 3.98
CA GLY A 18 12.29 -10.79 3.72
C GLY A 18 10.80 -10.80 3.34
N ALA A 19 10.01 -9.90 3.92
CA ALA A 19 8.60 -9.73 3.56
C ALA A 19 8.39 -9.16 2.14
N GLY A 20 9.41 -8.55 1.54
CA GLY A 20 9.35 -7.98 0.20
C GLY A 20 9.19 -6.46 0.14
N PHE A 21 9.47 -5.74 1.23
CA PHE A 21 9.58 -4.28 1.20
C PHE A 21 10.75 -3.88 0.30
N ARG A 22 10.64 -2.70 -0.32
CA ARG A 22 11.70 -2.19 -1.18
C ARG A 22 12.22 -0.86 -0.64
N PHE A 23 13.53 -0.79 -0.62
CA PHE A 23 14.29 0.38 -0.21
C PHE A 23 15.08 0.94 -1.40
N GLY A 24 15.70 2.11 -1.22
CA GLY A 24 16.48 2.78 -2.27
C GLY A 24 15.67 3.85 -3.00
N ASP A 25 16.04 4.14 -4.24
CA ASP A 25 15.76 5.43 -4.88
C ASP A 25 14.78 5.36 -6.06
N ARG A 26 14.50 4.16 -6.56
CA ARG A 26 13.70 3.97 -7.77
C ARG A 26 12.25 3.63 -7.42
N GLY A 27 11.30 4.25 -8.12
CA GLY A 27 9.89 3.99 -7.92
C GLY A 27 9.11 4.01 -9.24
N THR A 28 7.97 3.36 -9.22
CA THR A 28 7.04 3.21 -10.35
C THR A 28 6.36 4.53 -10.70
N GLN A 29 6.25 5.46 -9.73
CA GLN A 29 5.57 6.75 -9.91
C GLN A 29 6.19 7.64 -11.00
N THR A 30 7.40 7.37 -11.46
CA THR A 30 7.97 8.05 -12.64
C THR A 30 7.20 7.76 -13.94
N SER A 31 6.41 6.68 -13.99
CA SER A 31 5.74 6.22 -15.22
C SER A 31 4.31 5.73 -15.04
N ARG A 32 3.91 5.29 -13.86
CA ARG A 32 2.60 4.72 -13.55
C ARG A 32 2.11 5.17 -12.17
N THR A 33 0.81 5.05 -11.96
CA THR A 33 0.13 5.14 -10.65
C THR A 33 0.29 3.82 -9.87
N ILE A 34 -0.49 3.63 -8.79
CA ILE A 34 -0.61 2.32 -8.13
C ILE A 34 -1.36 1.28 -8.99
N MET A 35 -1.85 1.64 -10.18
CA MET A 35 -2.45 0.71 -11.14
C MET A 35 -3.56 -0.18 -10.54
N LEU A 36 -4.44 0.43 -9.72
CA LEU A 36 -5.47 -0.30 -8.97
C LEU A 36 -6.42 -1.09 -9.89
N SER A 37 -6.83 -0.50 -11.02
CA SER A 37 -7.73 -1.18 -11.97
C SER A 37 -7.06 -2.39 -12.64
N GLU A 38 -5.79 -2.27 -13.01
CA GLU A 38 -5.02 -3.38 -13.56
C GLU A 38 -4.84 -4.51 -12.53
N LEU A 39 -4.56 -4.15 -11.27
CA LEU A 39 -4.43 -5.14 -10.20
C LEU A 39 -5.75 -5.87 -9.96
N THR A 40 -6.87 -5.13 -9.91
CA THR A 40 -8.21 -5.72 -9.74
C THR A 40 -8.52 -6.68 -10.88
N SER A 41 -8.37 -6.25 -12.14
CA SER A 41 -8.63 -7.11 -13.30
C SER A 41 -7.74 -8.35 -13.33
N LEU A 42 -6.49 -8.22 -12.90
CA LEU A 42 -5.56 -9.36 -12.82
C LEU A 42 -6.01 -10.37 -11.75
N PHE A 43 -6.40 -9.91 -10.57
CA PHE A 43 -6.82 -10.77 -9.47
C PHE A 43 -8.22 -11.38 -9.68
N ASP A 44 -9.06 -10.76 -10.51
CA ASP A 44 -10.34 -11.34 -10.93
C ASP A 44 -10.14 -12.54 -11.87
N VAL A 45 -9.04 -12.57 -12.64
CA VAL A 45 -8.72 -13.66 -13.56
C VAL A 45 -7.89 -14.75 -12.88
N ILE A 46 -6.86 -14.36 -12.10
CA ILE A 46 -5.96 -15.29 -11.44
C ILE A 46 -6.40 -15.49 -9.99
N GLY A 47 -6.76 -16.71 -9.64
CA GLY A 47 -7.14 -17.07 -8.28
C GLY A 47 -6.00 -16.93 -7.27
N SER A 48 -6.31 -17.11 -5.99
CA SER A 48 -5.34 -16.96 -4.87
C SER A 48 -4.15 -17.92 -4.93
N ASN A 49 -4.28 -19.03 -5.63
CA ASN A 49 -3.25 -20.06 -5.79
C ASN A 49 -2.37 -19.86 -7.04
N GLY A 50 -2.51 -18.73 -7.73
CA GLY A 50 -1.70 -18.44 -8.93
C GLY A 50 -0.22 -18.32 -8.61
N SER A 51 0.61 -18.99 -9.43
CA SER A 51 2.06 -18.88 -9.36
C SER A 51 2.58 -17.57 -9.94
N SER A 52 3.83 -17.23 -9.68
CA SER A 52 4.52 -16.09 -10.28
C SER A 52 4.50 -16.14 -11.83
N ALA A 53 4.54 -17.36 -12.41
CA ALA A 53 4.44 -17.57 -13.85
C ALA A 53 3.03 -17.29 -14.38
N ASP A 54 1.98 -17.72 -13.67
CA ASP A 54 0.58 -17.48 -14.07
C ASP A 54 0.27 -15.99 -14.18
N TYR A 55 0.73 -15.17 -13.22
CA TYR A 55 0.58 -13.71 -13.29
C TYR A 55 1.31 -13.13 -14.51
N THR A 56 2.51 -13.62 -14.84
CA THR A 56 3.25 -13.15 -16.01
C THR A 56 2.55 -13.53 -17.30
N ASN A 57 2.14 -14.79 -17.45
CA ASN A 57 1.46 -15.31 -18.64
C ASN A 57 0.14 -14.55 -18.88
N ALA A 58 -0.68 -14.38 -17.84
CA ALA A 58 -1.94 -13.63 -17.93
C ALA A 58 -1.74 -12.20 -18.46
N ILE A 59 -0.70 -11.49 -17.96
CA ILE A 59 -0.44 -10.11 -18.39
C ILE A 59 0.20 -10.05 -19.78
N VAL A 60 1.21 -10.89 -20.05
CA VAL A 60 2.06 -10.75 -21.24
C VAL A 60 1.51 -11.54 -22.41
N ASP A 61 1.16 -12.80 -22.21
CA ASP A 61 0.77 -13.72 -23.27
C ASP A 61 -0.74 -13.66 -23.54
N ASP A 62 -1.56 -13.85 -22.50
CA ASP A 62 -3.03 -13.81 -22.61
C ASP A 62 -3.61 -12.40 -22.71
N ASN A 63 -2.81 -11.36 -22.34
CA ASN A 63 -3.20 -9.96 -22.42
C ASN A 63 -4.51 -9.64 -21.69
N VAL A 64 -4.76 -10.19 -20.53
CA VAL A 64 -5.99 -9.99 -19.75
C VAL A 64 -6.23 -8.51 -19.38
N LEU A 65 -5.18 -7.68 -19.44
CA LEU A 65 -5.25 -6.24 -19.18
C LEU A 65 -5.46 -5.39 -20.45
N GLY A 66 -5.67 -6.01 -21.62
CA GLY A 66 -6.01 -5.35 -22.87
C GLY A 66 -4.95 -4.35 -23.37
N LYS A 67 -3.67 -4.57 -23.11
CA LYS A 67 -2.61 -3.66 -23.59
C LYS A 67 -2.29 -3.90 -25.05
N GLN A 68 -2.23 -2.82 -25.87
CA GLN A 68 -2.14 -2.90 -27.32
C GLN A 68 -0.87 -3.56 -27.85
N THR A 69 0.27 -3.33 -27.23
CA THR A 69 1.58 -3.84 -27.72
C THR A 69 2.22 -4.78 -26.72
N TYR A 70 2.99 -5.74 -27.22
CA TYR A 70 3.76 -6.66 -26.41
C TYR A 70 4.73 -5.93 -25.45
N SER A 71 5.39 -4.88 -25.92
CA SER A 71 6.27 -4.04 -25.08
C SER A 71 5.51 -3.39 -23.92
N ASN A 72 4.27 -2.92 -24.16
CA ASN A 72 3.45 -2.34 -23.11
C ASN A 72 2.95 -3.41 -22.10
N ARG A 73 2.67 -4.63 -22.55
CA ARG A 73 2.34 -5.76 -21.68
C ARG A 73 3.51 -6.10 -20.75
N ARG A 74 4.72 -6.22 -21.29
CA ARG A 74 5.94 -6.46 -20.49
C ARG A 74 6.22 -5.35 -19.50
N LEU A 75 6.10 -4.09 -19.93
CA LEU A 75 6.27 -2.94 -19.03
C LEU A 75 5.21 -2.92 -17.92
N THR A 76 3.96 -3.25 -18.26
CA THR A 76 2.87 -3.35 -17.27
C THR A 76 3.14 -4.46 -16.25
N ASN A 77 3.57 -5.64 -16.69
CA ASN A 77 4.00 -6.73 -15.81
C ASN A 77 5.13 -6.28 -14.87
N GLN A 78 6.17 -5.65 -15.42
CA GLN A 78 7.28 -5.13 -14.63
C GLN A 78 6.80 -4.16 -13.55
N ARG A 79 5.92 -3.20 -13.88
CA ARG A 79 5.44 -2.18 -12.93
C ARG A 79 4.54 -2.78 -11.85
N LEU A 80 3.66 -3.72 -12.20
CA LEU A 80 2.86 -4.43 -11.20
C LEU A 80 3.73 -5.27 -10.26
N ARG A 81 4.77 -5.93 -10.77
CA ARG A 81 5.76 -6.64 -9.93
C ARG A 81 6.56 -5.70 -9.02
N GLU A 82 6.92 -4.53 -9.51
CA GLU A 82 7.59 -3.52 -8.69
C GLU A 82 6.69 -3.06 -7.52
N LEU A 83 5.40 -2.82 -7.77
CA LEU A 83 4.43 -2.34 -6.79
C LEU A 83 3.96 -3.44 -5.81
N TYR A 84 3.71 -4.65 -6.30
CA TYR A 84 2.98 -5.66 -5.55
C TYR A 84 3.74 -6.98 -5.33
N GLY A 85 4.88 -7.17 -6.01
CA GLY A 85 5.62 -8.43 -5.97
C GLY A 85 5.14 -9.42 -7.02
N LEU A 86 3.84 -9.72 -7.06
CA LEU A 86 3.21 -10.78 -7.88
C LEU A 86 3.94 -12.12 -7.77
N ASP A 87 4.32 -12.46 -6.55
CA ASP A 87 5.11 -13.64 -6.24
C ASP A 87 4.63 -14.25 -4.91
N PRO A 88 4.04 -15.46 -4.94
CA PRO A 88 3.59 -16.14 -3.73
C PRO A 88 4.70 -16.41 -2.69
N ASP A 89 5.97 -16.40 -3.10
CA ASP A 89 7.08 -16.56 -2.15
C ASP A 89 7.31 -15.31 -1.30
N LEU A 90 6.76 -14.15 -1.70
CA LEU A 90 6.85 -12.93 -0.92
C LEU A 90 5.70 -12.82 0.10
N PRO A 91 5.98 -12.76 1.42
CA PRO A 91 4.95 -12.63 2.45
C PRO A 91 3.99 -11.46 2.23
N LEU A 92 4.50 -10.29 1.83
CA LEU A 92 3.69 -9.11 1.53
C LEU A 92 2.64 -9.38 0.44
N PHE A 93 3.03 -10.10 -0.62
CA PHE A 93 2.12 -10.45 -1.69
C PHE A 93 1.05 -11.46 -1.25
N ARG A 94 1.44 -12.49 -0.48
CA ARG A 94 0.49 -13.47 0.07
C ARG A 94 -0.55 -12.80 0.97
N VAL A 95 -0.11 -11.94 1.88
CA VAL A 95 -1.01 -11.18 2.78
C VAL A 95 -1.94 -10.29 1.96
N LEU A 96 -1.41 -9.53 0.99
CA LEU A 96 -2.20 -8.71 0.08
C LEU A 96 -3.26 -9.55 -0.63
N ARG A 97 -2.86 -10.66 -1.24
CA ARG A 97 -3.74 -11.49 -2.06
C ARG A 97 -4.87 -12.12 -1.24
N ARG A 98 -4.55 -12.60 -0.05
CA ARG A 98 -5.54 -13.15 0.88
C ARG A 98 -6.55 -12.10 1.34
N LEU A 99 -6.08 -10.93 1.76
CA LEU A 99 -6.95 -9.86 2.23
C LEU A 99 -7.82 -9.30 1.10
N TRP A 100 -7.31 -9.32 -0.14
CA TRP A 100 -8.06 -8.91 -1.32
C TRP A 100 -9.31 -9.73 -1.54
N ASP A 101 -9.24 -11.05 -1.37
CA ASP A 101 -10.37 -11.95 -1.53
C ASP A 101 -11.42 -11.78 -0.41
N ILE A 102 -10.96 -11.45 0.80
CA ILE A 102 -11.82 -11.38 2.00
C ILE A 102 -12.51 -10.01 2.11
N ASP A 103 -11.82 -8.93 1.73
CA ASP A 103 -12.29 -7.56 1.95
C ASP A 103 -12.26 -6.72 0.66
N ARG A 104 -13.28 -6.89 -0.17
CA ARG A 104 -13.41 -6.14 -1.44
C ARG A 104 -13.47 -4.64 -1.25
N SER A 105 -14.07 -4.16 -0.16
CA SER A 105 -14.19 -2.73 0.12
C SER A 105 -12.86 -2.09 0.49
N GLY A 106 -11.89 -2.88 0.92
CA GLY A 106 -10.54 -2.45 1.32
C GLY A 106 -9.52 -2.36 0.18
N HIS A 107 -9.85 -2.77 -1.06
CA HIS A 107 -8.88 -2.90 -2.15
C HIS A 107 -8.00 -1.67 -2.39
N GLY A 108 -8.58 -0.47 -2.39
CA GLY A 108 -7.82 0.77 -2.58
C GLY A 108 -6.79 1.02 -1.48
N LEU A 109 -7.15 0.73 -0.22
CA LEU A 109 -6.26 0.88 0.93
C LEU A 109 -5.22 -0.24 1.01
N LEU A 110 -5.58 -1.48 0.67
CA LEU A 110 -4.63 -2.58 0.55
C LEU A 110 -3.56 -2.28 -0.52
N ALA A 111 -4.00 -1.77 -1.67
CA ALA A 111 -3.10 -1.42 -2.76
C ALA A 111 -2.14 -0.28 -2.40
N ILE A 112 -2.61 0.77 -1.72
CA ILE A 112 -1.74 1.90 -1.34
C ILE A 112 -0.75 1.48 -0.24
N LEU A 113 -1.16 0.69 0.76
CA LEU A 113 -0.25 0.17 1.79
C LEU A 113 0.89 -0.65 1.17
N CYS A 114 0.55 -1.60 0.30
CA CYS A 114 1.54 -2.39 -0.42
C CYS A 114 2.45 -1.51 -1.28
N SER A 115 1.89 -0.54 -2.01
CA SER A 115 2.67 0.35 -2.85
C SER A 115 3.59 1.27 -2.04
N LEU A 116 3.16 1.77 -0.87
CA LEU A 116 4.00 2.57 0.03
C LEU A 116 5.19 1.78 0.58
N SER A 117 5.03 0.49 0.86
CA SER A 117 6.14 -0.34 1.32
C SER A 117 7.17 -0.63 0.22
N ARG A 118 6.81 -0.48 -1.06
CA ARG A 118 7.64 -0.90 -2.20
C ARG A 118 8.06 0.24 -3.14
N ASP A 119 7.43 1.41 -3.07
CA ASP A 119 7.73 2.55 -3.95
C ASP A 119 8.20 3.77 -3.14
N PRO A 120 9.53 4.03 -3.08
CA PRO A 120 10.07 5.16 -2.35
C PRO A 120 9.57 6.53 -2.84
N LEU A 121 9.24 6.66 -4.13
CA LEU A 121 8.73 7.93 -4.68
C LEU A 121 7.28 8.18 -4.24
N LEU A 122 6.45 7.15 -4.15
CA LEU A 122 5.12 7.29 -3.56
C LEU A 122 5.22 7.59 -2.06
N ARG A 123 6.13 6.92 -1.37
CA ARG A 123 6.39 7.10 0.06
C ARG A 123 6.76 8.54 0.41
N SER A 124 7.59 9.20 -0.41
CA SER A 124 7.97 10.61 -0.20
C SER A 124 6.80 11.59 -0.22
N THR A 125 5.65 11.19 -0.77
CA THR A 125 4.43 12.02 -0.83
C THR A 125 3.48 11.82 0.34
N ALA A 126 3.69 10.77 1.15
CA ALA A 126 2.73 10.34 2.17
C ALA A 126 2.52 11.41 3.26
N ALA A 127 3.60 11.95 3.83
CA ALA A 127 3.51 12.97 4.88
C ALA A 127 2.73 14.21 4.42
N HIS A 128 2.96 14.65 3.16
CA HIS A 128 2.26 15.81 2.62
C HIS A 128 0.75 15.54 2.45
N VAL A 129 0.38 14.40 1.83
CA VAL A 129 -1.03 14.10 1.56
C VAL A 129 -1.79 13.81 2.85
N LEU A 130 -1.23 13.00 3.75
CA LEU A 130 -1.86 12.65 5.03
C LEU A 130 -1.90 13.82 6.02
N GLY A 131 -0.97 14.77 5.90
CA GLY A 131 -0.94 16.01 6.69
C GLY A 131 -1.96 17.06 6.26
N LEU A 132 -2.59 16.93 5.08
CA LEU A 132 -3.65 17.83 4.66
C LEU A 132 -4.93 17.58 5.49
N SER A 133 -5.54 18.65 5.95
CA SER A 133 -6.87 18.58 6.58
C SER A 133 -7.92 18.13 5.55
N ILE A 134 -8.92 17.36 6.00
CA ILE A 134 -10.05 16.93 5.16
C ILE A 134 -10.74 18.18 4.57
N GLY A 135 -11.01 18.17 3.28
CA GLY A 135 -11.57 19.28 2.52
C GLY A 135 -10.54 20.26 1.94
N MET A 136 -9.27 20.16 2.31
CA MET A 136 -8.21 21.00 1.74
C MET A 136 -7.74 20.48 0.38
N ASP A 137 -7.36 21.39 -0.49
CA ASP A 137 -6.85 21.05 -1.82
C ASP A 137 -5.37 20.65 -1.77
N LEU A 138 -5.01 19.66 -2.59
CA LEU A 138 -3.63 19.34 -2.88
C LEU A 138 -3.04 20.40 -3.81
N LEU A 139 -2.38 21.39 -3.23
CA LEU A 139 -1.73 22.48 -3.98
C LEU A 139 -0.45 21.96 -4.65
N ARG A 140 -0.31 22.24 -5.95
CA ARG A 140 0.80 21.73 -6.78
C ARG A 140 2.18 22.16 -6.27
N GLY A 141 2.37 23.42 -5.92
CA GLY A 141 3.67 23.96 -5.48
C GLY A 141 4.20 23.22 -4.25
N PRO A 142 3.51 23.26 -3.10
CA PRO A 142 3.91 22.54 -1.90
C PRO A 142 4.08 21.03 -2.10
N PHE A 143 3.26 20.41 -2.97
CA PHE A 143 3.38 18.99 -3.27
C PHE A 143 4.66 18.66 -4.06
N LEU A 144 5.03 19.48 -5.05
CA LEU A 144 6.31 19.34 -5.76
C LEU A 144 7.50 19.53 -4.81
N GLU A 145 7.43 20.48 -3.89
CA GLU A 145 8.47 20.72 -2.88
C GLU A 145 8.63 19.52 -1.94
N SER A 146 7.54 18.91 -1.50
CA SER A 146 7.61 17.71 -0.67
C SER A 146 8.30 16.54 -1.38
N ILE A 147 8.03 16.36 -2.68
CA ILE A 147 8.72 15.36 -3.49
C ILE A 147 10.21 15.68 -3.62
N ARG A 148 10.56 16.93 -3.95
CA ARG A 148 11.98 17.36 -4.05
C ARG A 148 12.72 17.12 -2.75
N TYR A 149 12.10 17.41 -1.61
CA TYR A 149 12.70 17.13 -0.29
C TYR A 149 13.02 15.65 -0.12
N GLY A 150 12.06 14.75 -0.47
CA GLY A 150 12.22 13.30 -0.33
C GLY A 150 13.19 12.66 -1.32
N VAL A 151 13.37 13.26 -2.53
CA VAL A 151 14.24 12.67 -3.56
C VAL A 151 15.58 13.41 -3.74
N GLY A 152 15.73 14.58 -3.14
CA GLY A 152 16.91 15.43 -3.32
C GLY A 152 17.10 15.87 -4.79
N SER A 153 18.36 16.05 -5.20
CA SER A 153 18.73 16.51 -6.54
C SER A 153 18.74 15.40 -7.61
N ARG A 154 18.27 14.19 -7.30
CA ARG A 154 18.37 13.00 -8.18
C ARG A 154 17.45 13.03 -9.41
N LEU A 155 16.36 13.76 -9.34
CA LEU A 155 15.34 13.82 -10.39
C LEU A 155 15.26 15.25 -10.94
N ASN A 156 15.16 15.37 -12.28
CA ASN A 156 14.89 16.65 -12.90
C ASN A 156 13.40 17.05 -12.76
N ASP A 157 13.10 18.32 -13.00
CA ASP A 157 11.76 18.89 -12.82
C ASP A 157 10.68 18.19 -13.65
N SER A 158 11.00 17.77 -14.88
CA SER A 158 10.04 17.05 -15.73
C SER A 158 9.65 15.68 -15.13
N ILE A 159 10.61 15.00 -14.50
CA ILE A 159 10.34 13.71 -13.81
C ILE A 159 9.57 13.96 -12.53
N ILE A 160 9.94 14.98 -11.74
CA ILE A 160 9.21 15.36 -10.52
C ILE A 160 7.75 15.67 -10.82
N ASP A 161 7.47 16.39 -11.91
CA ASP A 161 6.12 16.66 -12.38
C ASP A 161 5.33 15.39 -12.73
N LYS A 162 5.98 14.40 -13.33
CA LYS A 162 5.36 13.10 -13.61
C LYS A 162 5.07 12.33 -12.32
N VAL A 163 6.02 12.32 -11.39
CA VAL A 163 5.83 11.70 -10.06
C VAL A 163 4.66 12.36 -9.35
N ALA A 164 4.56 13.68 -9.30
CA ALA A 164 3.47 14.39 -8.64
C ALA A 164 2.09 14.03 -9.24
N ARG A 165 1.98 13.99 -10.58
CA ARG A 165 0.71 13.60 -11.24
C ARG A 165 0.33 12.15 -10.95
N ASN A 166 1.30 11.23 -11.04
CA ASN A 166 1.05 9.81 -10.80
C ASN A 166 0.75 9.55 -9.31
N ALA A 167 1.53 10.12 -8.40
CA ALA A 167 1.28 10.00 -6.97
C ALA A 167 -0.08 10.60 -6.56
N GLY A 168 -0.41 11.81 -7.04
CA GLY A 168 -1.74 12.40 -6.80
C GLY A 168 -2.88 11.53 -7.33
N SER A 169 -2.69 10.84 -8.46
CA SER A 169 -3.67 9.88 -8.98
C SER A 169 -3.69 8.59 -8.16
N SER A 170 -2.55 8.13 -7.65
CA SER A 170 -2.45 6.98 -6.75
C SER A 170 -3.23 7.22 -5.45
N TRP A 171 -3.05 8.39 -4.84
CA TRP A 171 -3.81 8.79 -3.66
C TRP A 171 -5.31 8.99 -3.94
N SER A 172 -5.70 9.30 -5.19
CA SER A 172 -7.12 9.30 -5.57
C SER A 172 -7.67 7.87 -5.70
N GLN A 173 -6.90 6.94 -6.25
CA GLN A 173 -7.30 5.53 -6.37
C GLN A 173 -7.48 4.86 -5.00
N SER A 174 -6.71 5.28 -4.00
CA SER A 174 -6.85 4.78 -2.63
C SER A 174 -7.95 5.46 -1.81
N GLY A 175 -8.62 6.48 -2.36
CA GLY A 175 -9.72 7.18 -1.68
C GLY A 175 -9.30 8.36 -0.80
N HIS A 176 -8.01 8.72 -0.74
CA HIS A 176 -7.53 9.85 0.06
C HIS A 176 -7.72 11.20 -0.61
N LEU A 177 -7.83 11.22 -1.93
CA LEU A 177 -8.05 12.43 -2.72
C LEU A 177 -9.24 12.23 -3.66
N HIS A 178 -10.04 13.29 -3.82
CA HIS A 178 -11.14 13.34 -4.78
C HIS A 178 -10.92 14.46 -5.79
N GLY A 179 -11.42 14.26 -7.01
CA GLY A 179 -11.34 15.23 -8.09
C GLY A 179 -10.30 14.89 -9.16
N ARG A 180 -10.55 15.36 -10.39
CA ARG A 180 -9.70 15.06 -11.55
C ARG A 180 -8.56 16.09 -11.70
N THR A 181 -8.90 17.35 -11.86
CA THR A 181 -7.96 18.46 -12.05
C THR A 181 -7.55 19.08 -10.73
N ARG A 182 -8.54 19.42 -9.92
CA ARG A 182 -8.37 19.89 -8.54
C ARG A 182 -8.60 18.68 -7.63
N LYS A 183 -7.61 18.32 -6.85
CA LYS A 183 -7.67 17.18 -5.94
C LYS A 183 -7.84 17.69 -4.52
N THR A 184 -8.90 17.27 -3.87
CA THR A 184 -9.27 17.67 -2.51
C THR A 184 -9.10 16.47 -1.58
N ARG A 185 -8.56 16.70 -0.39
CA ARG A 185 -8.35 15.67 0.63
C ARG A 185 -9.68 15.14 1.15
N CYS A 186 -9.85 13.83 1.07
CA CYS A 186 -11.01 13.11 1.61
C CYS A 186 -10.56 12.11 2.65
N ARG A 187 -11.46 11.77 3.56
CA ARG A 187 -11.25 10.65 4.47
C ARG A 187 -11.42 9.34 3.71
N ALA A 188 -10.40 8.50 3.74
CA ALA A 188 -10.48 7.18 3.14
C ALA A 188 -11.43 6.28 3.95
N LYS A 189 -12.24 5.47 3.25
CA LYS A 189 -13.16 4.53 3.91
C LYS A 189 -12.38 3.28 4.32
N THR A 190 -12.04 3.18 5.59
CA THR A 190 -11.27 2.07 6.14
C THR A 190 -12.15 0.88 6.50
N THR A 191 -11.62 -0.31 6.30
CA THR A 191 -12.23 -1.61 6.62
C THR A 191 -11.23 -2.50 7.36
N PHE A 192 -11.67 -3.67 7.83
CA PHE A 192 -10.86 -4.54 8.67
C PHE A 192 -9.64 -5.16 7.97
N GLY A 193 -9.71 -5.42 6.67
CA GLY A 193 -8.59 -6.00 5.91
C GLY A 193 -7.35 -5.08 5.87
N PRO A 194 -7.47 -3.80 5.44
CA PRO A 194 -6.40 -2.83 5.56
C PRO A 194 -5.86 -2.63 6.98
N VAL A 195 -6.72 -2.70 8.02
CA VAL A 195 -6.28 -2.62 9.42
C VAL A 195 -5.40 -3.83 9.76
N ALA A 196 -5.83 -5.05 9.41
CA ALA A 196 -5.03 -6.24 9.63
C ALA A 196 -3.68 -6.18 8.91
N MET A 197 -3.64 -5.69 7.65
CA MET A 197 -2.41 -5.49 6.90
C MET A 197 -1.51 -4.46 7.55
N ALA A 198 -2.05 -3.32 7.98
CA ALA A 198 -1.28 -2.25 8.63
C ALA A 198 -0.64 -2.71 9.94
N LEU A 199 -1.38 -3.45 10.77
CA LEU A 199 -0.86 -4.06 12.00
C LEU A 199 0.25 -5.08 11.71
N TRP A 200 0.05 -5.94 10.70
CA TRP A 200 1.08 -6.89 10.28
C TRP A 200 2.34 -6.17 9.78
N MET A 201 2.20 -5.12 8.98
CA MET A 201 3.35 -4.33 8.52
C MET A 201 4.08 -3.64 9.68
N GLY A 202 3.34 -3.16 10.70
CA GLY A 202 3.93 -2.60 11.92
C GLY A 202 4.71 -3.64 12.73
N SER A 203 4.21 -4.87 12.83
CA SER A 203 4.92 -5.96 13.54
C SER A 203 6.24 -6.35 12.85
N LEU A 204 6.33 -6.26 11.51
CA LEU A 204 7.58 -6.46 10.78
C LEU A 204 8.64 -5.38 11.11
N GLU A 205 8.22 -4.20 11.53
CA GLU A 205 9.12 -3.15 12.02
C GLU A 205 9.54 -3.34 13.50
N GLY A 206 9.05 -4.40 14.14
CA GLY A 206 9.36 -4.74 15.55
C GLY A 206 8.39 -4.13 16.55
N LEU A 207 7.29 -3.50 16.12
CA LEU A 207 6.31 -2.91 17.01
C LEU A 207 5.39 -3.98 17.61
N SER A 208 4.98 -3.78 18.88
CA SER A 208 4.08 -4.67 19.61
C SER A 208 3.21 -3.89 20.60
N GLY A 209 2.17 -4.53 21.13
CA GLY A 209 1.31 -3.93 22.15
C GLY A 209 0.70 -2.58 21.72
N GLU A 210 0.78 -1.58 22.59
CA GLU A 210 0.25 -0.23 22.32
C GLU A 210 0.98 0.50 21.18
N GLU A 211 2.26 0.24 20.96
CA GLU A 211 3.04 0.86 19.89
C GLU A 211 2.47 0.45 18.52
N LEU A 212 2.01 -0.79 18.40
CA LEU A 212 1.39 -1.31 17.19
C LEU A 212 0.13 -0.54 16.82
N LEU A 213 -0.67 -0.10 17.83
CA LEU A 213 -1.86 0.73 17.60
C LEU A 213 -1.55 2.16 17.12
N ARG A 214 -0.30 2.58 17.18
CA ARG A 214 0.17 3.90 16.74
C ARG A 214 1.12 3.83 15.55
N CYS A 215 1.28 2.64 14.95
CA CYS A 215 2.20 2.46 13.85
C CYS A 215 1.87 3.36 12.65
N ARG A 216 2.88 3.73 11.87
CA ARG A 216 2.75 4.60 10.69
C ARG A 216 1.76 4.06 9.66
N TRP A 217 1.64 2.75 9.52
CA TRP A 217 0.75 2.11 8.56
C TRP A 217 -0.73 2.33 8.89
N LEU A 218 -1.09 2.38 10.19
CA LEU A 218 -2.44 2.75 10.62
C LEU A 218 -2.75 4.24 10.35
N GLN A 219 -1.73 5.10 10.36
CA GLN A 219 -1.92 6.53 10.03
C GLN A 219 -2.34 6.74 8.57
N VAL A 220 -1.99 5.81 7.66
CA VAL A 220 -2.48 5.81 6.27
C VAL A 220 -4.00 5.62 6.19
N LEU A 221 -4.60 4.98 7.18
CA LEU A 221 -5.99 4.52 7.07
C LEU A 221 -7.04 5.56 7.49
N ASP A 222 -6.65 6.77 7.91
CA ASP A 222 -7.58 7.83 8.34
C ASP A 222 -8.59 7.39 9.43
N VAL A 223 -8.28 6.37 10.21
CA VAL A 223 -9.18 5.78 11.19
C VAL A 223 -9.04 6.47 12.56
N SER A 224 -10.15 6.77 13.20
CA SER A 224 -10.14 7.23 14.60
C SER A 224 -9.86 6.07 15.56
N GLN A 225 -9.40 6.39 16.78
CA GLN A 225 -9.07 5.35 17.76
C GLN A 225 -10.26 4.42 18.09
N GLY A 226 -11.48 4.96 18.21
CA GLY A 226 -12.68 4.15 18.45
C GLY A 226 -12.98 3.21 17.28
N GLU A 227 -12.99 3.74 16.06
CA GLU A 227 -13.20 2.92 14.84
C GLU A 227 -12.11 1.88 14.66
N LEU A 228 -10.85 2.18 15.02
CA LEU A 228 -9.75 1.24 14.94
C LEU A 228 -10.00 -0.01 15.78
N ILE A 229 -10.46 0.17 17.03
CA ILE A 229 -10.76 -0.95 17.92
C ILE A 229 -11.87 -1.82 17.35
N ASP A 230 -12.95 -1.22 16.82
CA ASP A 230 -14.04 -1.96 16.19
C ASP A 230 -13.56 -2.77 14.97
N LEU A 231 -12.69 -2.17 14.14
CA LEU A 231 -12.12 -2.83 12.95
C LEU A 231 -11.14 -3.96 13.34
N ILE A 232 -10.39 -3.80 14.43
CA ILE A 232 -9.56 -4.89 14.98
C ILE A 232 -10.43 -6.06 15.42
N PHE A 233 -11.55 -5.83 16.11
CA PHE A 233 -12.47 -6.89 16.47
C PHE A 233 -13.12 -7.55 15.26
N GLN A 234 -13.46 -6.80 14.21
CA GLN A 234 -13.93 -7.37 12.93
C GLN A 234 -12.84 -8.25 12.28
N ALA A 235 -11.59 -7.79 12.24
CA ALA A 235 -10.46 -8.58 11.73
C ALA A 235 -10.25 -9.88 12.54
N ARG A 236 -10.42 -9.82 13.87
CA ARG A 236 -10.40 -11.00 14.74
C ARG A 236 -11.55 -11.96 14.42
N GLN A 237 -12.78 -11.47 14.23
CA GLN A 237 -13.92 -12.29 13.83
C GLN A 237 -13.69 -12.97 12.48
N ALA A 238 -13.02 -12.26 11.54
CA ALA A 238 -12.61 -12.80 10.25
C ALA A 238 -11.39 -13.75 10.34
N ARG A 239 -10.88 -14.04 11.54
CA ARG A 239 -9.71 -14.91 11.80
C ARG A 239 -8.43 -14.45 11.10
N LEU A 240 -8.24 -13.12 11.00
CA LEU A 240 -7.05 -12.52 10.41
C LEU A 240 -5.97 -12.21 11.46
N LEU A 241 -6.36 -12.08 12.71
CA LEU A 241 -5.48 -11.82 13.86
C LEU A 241 -6.13 -12.32 15.14
N SER A 242 -5.36 -12.41 16.22
CA SER A 242 -5.90 -12.46 17.57
C SER A 242 -5.69 -11.11 18.26
N ALA A 243 -6.64 -10.69 19.08
CA ALA A 243 -6.55 -9.43 19.82
C ALA A 243 -7.23 -9.55 21.16
N ASN A 244 -6.54 -9.07 22.21
CA ASN A 244 -7.09 -8.88 23.54
C ASN A 244 -6.78 -7.45 23.97
N ILE A 245 -7.79 -6.59 23.97
CA ILE A 245 -7.66 -5.17 24.27
C ILE A 245 -8.63 -4.82 25.39
N GLY A 246 -8.11 -4.49 26.57
CA GLY A 246 -8.92 -4.14 27.73
C GLY A 246 -8.10 -4.13 29.02
N GLY A 247 -8.60 -3.43 30.04
CA GLY A 247 -7.94 -3.39 31.35
C GLY A 247 -6.51 -2.85 31.35
N GLY A 248 -6.15 -1.98 30.38
CA GLY A 248 -4.79 -1.49 30.24
C GLY A 248 -3.82 -2.46 29.53
N VAL A 249 -4.32 -3.56 29.01
CA VAL A 249 -3.52 -4.54 28.24
C VAL A 249 -3.89 -4.46 26.77
N VAL A 250 -2.89 -4.41 25.92
CA VAL A 250 -3.01 -4.53 24.47
C VAL A 250 -2.12 -5.69 24.02
N ASP A 251 -2.76 -6.78 23.60
CA ASP A 251 -2.09 -7.95 23.04
C ASP A 251 -2.70 -8.25 21.67
N ILE A 252 -1.90 -8.13 20.61
CA ILE A 252 -2.31 -8.34 19.22
C ILE A 252 -1.29 -9.25 18.55
N ASP A 253 -1.76 -10.41 18.09
CA ASP A 253 -0.95 -11.34 17.28
C ASP A 253 -1.47 -11.38 15.85
N VAL A 254 -0.63 -10.96 14.92
CA VAL A 254 -0.88 -10.95 13.47
C VAL A 254 -0.16 -12.10 12.75
N SER A 255 0.50 -12.99 13.46
CA SER A 255 1.28 -14.09 12.90
C SER A 255 0.46 -15.05 12.01
N ILE A 256 -0.86 -15.07 12.20
CA ILE A 256 -1.78 -15.83 11.37
C ILE A 256 -1.74 -15.40 9.90
N LEU A 257 -1.41 -14.13 9.62
CA LEU A 257 -1.33 -13.63 8.24
C LEU A 257 -0.14 -14.22 7.48
N ASP A 258 0.95 -14.53 8.15
CA ASP A 258 2.16 -15.13 7.56
C ASP A 258 2.10 -16.65 7.41
N ARG A 259 1.30 -17.33 8.25
CA ARG A 259 1.30 -18.80 8.35
C ARG A 259 0.64 -19.51 7.17
N PHE A 260 0.06 -18.82 6.21
CA PHE A 260 -0.67 -19.43 5.09
C PHE A 260 0.19 -19.91 3.93
N SER A 261 1.47 -20.10 4.13
CA SER A 261 2.39 -20.52 3.10
C SER A 261 2.88 -21.97 3.23
N SER A 262 2.45 -22.68 4.23
CA SER A 262 2.70 -24.12 4.29
C SER A 262 1.50 -24.83 3.70
N GLY A 263 1.42 -24.82 2.37
CA GLY A 263 0.54 -25.74 1.65
C GLY A 263 0.86 -27.16 2.06
N VAL A 264 -0.09 -27.85 2.63
CA VAL A 264 -0.19 -29.31 2.59
C VAL A 264 -0.62 -29.70 1.20
#